data_aa59660339ff0a7c21cf58e6ffa3744a
#
_entry.id   aa59660339ff0a7c21cf58e6ffa3744a
#
_cell.length_a   1.000
_cell.length_b   1.000
_cell.length_c   1.000
_cell.angle_alpha   90.00
_cell.angle_beta   90.00
_cell.angle_gamma   90.00
#
_symmetry.space_group_name_H-M   'P 1'
#
loop_
_entity.id
_entity.type
_entity.pdbx_description
1 polymer ?
#
loop_
_entity_poly.entity_id
_entity_poly.type
_entity_poly.pdbx_seq_one_letter_code
_entity_poly.pdbx_strand_id
1 'polypeptide(L)'
;ILPNQKDKNHQMKYTKVSGDSITFICANSEIYLEDFFVDCPPTIFYADNSMSYGIKYCKPKRKAEEIPNSMISTLTWEGVDLSKESQESAPYRTDSIQYYMVQTIIDKHDYLIDDDGCGEVADLVAIDNSEHQIDVTLYHLKYAKGGKVTGQIENLYQVCGQAQKSIRWKYVGGNK
;
A
#
# COMPACT_ATOMS: atom_id res chain seq x y z
N ILE A 1 5.88 17.40 -14.53
CA ILE A 1 5.54 18.57 -13.68
C ILE A 1 6.76 18.86 -12.82
N LEU A 2 7.24 20.09 -12.84
CA LEU A 2 8.35 20.53 -11.99
C LEU A 2 7.81 21.44 -10.89
N PRO A 3 8.31 21.33 -9.65
CA PRO A 3 7.97 22.28 -8.59
C PRO A 3 8.52 23.65 -8.98
N ASN A 4 7.66 24.65 -9.02
CA ASN A 4 8.05 26.02 -9.27
C ASN A 4 8.25 26.77 -7.95
N GLN A 5 8.87 27.93 -8.01
CA GLN A 5 9.35 28.69 -6.86
C GLN A 5 8.29 28.85 -5.74
N LYS A 6 8.79 28.91 -4.49
CA LYS A 6 8.00 29.18 -3.28
C LYS A 6 7.14 30.42 -3.45
N ASP A 7 5.84 30.28 -3.27
CA ASP A 7 4.97 31.39 -3.01
C ASP A 7 5.27 32.00 -1.62
N LYS A 8 4.89 33.24 -1.38
CA LYS A 8 5.07 33.93 -0.09
C LYS A 8 4.48 33.16 1.11
N ASN A 9 3.56 32.22 0.84
CA ASN A 9 2.93 31.34 1.84
C ASN A 9 3.63 29.99 2.03
N HIS A 10 4.83 29.77 1.47
CA HIS A 10 5.58 28.51 1.53
C HIS A 10 4.87 27.32 0.87
N GLN A 11 3.89 27.55 0.01
CA GLN A 11 3.24 26.50 -0.78
C GLN A 11 4.06 26.19 -2.03
N MET A 12 4.08 24.91 -2.43
CA MET A 12 4.64 24.51 -3.70
C MET A 12 3.63 24.81 -4.81
N LYS A 13 4.13 25.38 -5.91
CA LYS A 13 3.36 25.45 -7.15
C LYS A 13 3.89 24.42 -8.13
N TYR A 14 2.99 23.83 -8.86
CA TYR A 14 3.29 22.88 -9.92
C TYR A 14 2.97 23.55 -11.26
N THR A 15 3.82 23.31 -12.24
CA THR A 15 3.61 23.87 -13.58
C THR A 15 3.79 22.75 -14.60
N LYS A 16 2.86 22.65 -15.51
CA LYS A 16 2.99 21.75 -16.66
C LYS A 16 4.16 22.20 -17.54
N VAL A 17 5.06 21.26 -17.83
CA VAL A 17 6.23 21.51 -18.68
C VAL A 17 5.93 21.19 -20.14
N SER A 18 5.16 20.10 -20.39
CA SER A 18 4.81 19.62 -21.72
C SER A 18 3.63 18.65 -21.65
N GLY A 19 3.08 18.29 -22.80
CA GLY A 19 1.97 17.36 -22.93
C GLY A 19 0.58 18.02 -22.78
N ASP A 20 -0.48 17.22 -22.82
CA ASP A 20 -1.85 17.67 -22.65
C ASP A 20 -2.15 18.05 -21.21
N SER A 21 -3.13 18.93 -21.01
CA SER A 21 -3.62 19.26 -19.65
C SER A 21 -4.41 18.07 -19.10
N ILE A 22 -4.15 17.76 -17.84
CA ILE A 22 -4.85 16.71 -17.11
C ILE A 22 -5.76 17.40 -16.11
N THR A 23 -7.04 17.01 -16.09
CA THR A 23 -8.03 17.48 -15.13
C THR A 23 -8.56 16.31 -14.31
N PHE A 24 -8.82 16.58 -13.04
CA PHE A 24 -9.61 15.70 -12.17
C PHE A 24 -11.05 16.16 -12.14
N ILE A 25 -11.95 15.21 -12.36
CA ILE A 25 -13.39 15.44 -12.20
C ILE A 25 -13.79 14.78 -10.88
N CYS A 26 -14.20 15.60 -9.92
CA CYS A 26 -14.71 15.14 -8.63
C CYS A 26 -16.10 15.70 -8.41
N ALA A 27 -17.10 14.84 -8.41
CA ALA A 27 -18.52 15.22 -8.37
C ALA A 27 -18.86 16.21 -9.48
N ASN A 28 -19.12 17.49 -9.14
CA ASN A 28 -19.49 18.56 -10.07
C ASN A 28 -18.35 19.57 -10.30
N SER A 29 -17.13 19.26 -9.88
CA SER A 29 -15.98 20.15 -9.99
C SER A 29 -14.91 19.55 -10.88
N GLU A 30 -14.32 20.39 -11.71
CA GLU A 30 -13.18 20.08 -12.54
C GLU A 30 -11.97 20.88 -12.02
N ILE A 31 -10.86 20.19 -11.71
CA ILE A 31 -9.67 20.80 -11.14
C ILE A 31 -8.48 20.37 -11.99
N TYR A 32 -7.62 21.30 -12.38
CA TYR A 32 -6.38 20.97 -13.05
C TYR A 32 -5.43 20.22 -12.12
N LEU A 33 -4.67 19.28 -12.66
CA LEU A 33 -3.71 18.46 -11.90
C LEU A 33 -2.71 19.33 -11.12
N GLU A 34 -2.27 20.42 -11.71
CA GLU A 34 -1.36 21.39 -11.12
C GLU A 34 -1.95 22.02 -9.85
N ASP A 35 -3.22 22.39 -9.88
CA ASP A 35 -3.93 23.02 -8.75
C ASP A 35 -4.23 21.96 -7.69
N PHE A 36 -4.63 20.74 -8.09
CA PHE A 36 -4.82 19.64 -7.16
C PHE A 36 -3.54 19.33 -6.36
N PHE A 37 -2.38 19.36 -6.99
CA PHE A 37 -1.11 19.09 -6.30
C PHE A 37 -0.67 20.20 -5.32
N VAL A 38 -1.26 21.39 -5.40
CA VAL A 38 -1.03 22.45 -4.39
C VAL A 38 -1.61 22.03 -3.04
N ASP A 39 -2.84 21.50 -3.06
CA ASP A 39 -3.55 21.09 -1.85
C ASP A 39 -3.20 19.66 -1.43
N CYS A 40 -2.98 18.78 -2.41
CA CYS A 40 -2.67 17.36 -2.22
C CYS A 40 -1.34 17.00 -2.90
N PRO A 41 -0.20 17.48 -2.38
CA PRO A 41 1.10 17.24 -3.01
C PRO A 41 1.44 15.76 -3.05
N PRO A 42 1.98 15.25 -4.18
CA PRO A 42 2.36 13.86 -4.30
C PRO A 42 3.50 13.51 -3.36
N THR A 43 3.45 12.30 -2.82
CA THR A 43 4.62 11.71 -2.16
C THR A 43 5.49 11.03 -3.21
N ILE A 44 6.74 11.43 -3.30
CA ILE A 44 7.72 10.86 -4.23
C ILE A 44 8.71 10.03 -3.43
N PHE A 45 8.87 8.77 -3.77
CA PHE A 45 9.85 7.87 -3.19
C PHE A 45 11.03 7.73 -4.13
N TYR A 46 12.24 7.85 -3.59
CA TYR A 46 13.48 7.75 -4.33
C TYR A 46 14.16 6.39 -4.10
N ALA A 47 15.00 5.99 -5.04
CA ALA A 47 15.70 4.69 -4.99
C ALA A 47 16.66 4.55 -3.79
N ASP A 48 17.06 5.65 -3.16
CA ASP A 48 17.90 5.67 -1.95
C ASP A 48 17.08 5.61 -0.64
N ASN A 49 15.81 5.22 -0.72
CA ASN A 49 14.83 5.21 0.37
C ASN A 49 14.52 6.59 0.96
N SER A 50 14.95 7.66 0.32
CA SER A 50 14.48 8.99 0.68
C SER A 50 13.09 9.24 0.08
N MET A 51 12.36 10.20 0.65
CA MET A 51 11.05 10.59 0.15
C MET A 51 10.87 12.11 0.21
N SER A 52 10.05 12.62 -0.68
CA SER A 52 9.57 13.99 -0.62
C SER A 52 8.05 14.04 -0.60
N TYR A 53 7.52 14.98 0.17
CA TYR A 53 6.09 15.30 0.23
C TYR A 53 5.95 16.82 0.32
N GLY A 54 5.43 17.43 -0.72
CA GLY A 54 5.43 18.88 -0.83
C GLY A 54 6.85 19.44 -0.69
N ILE A 55 7.03 20.40 0.21
CA ILE A 55 8.33 21.00 0.50
C ILE A 55 9.20 20.17 1.47
N LYS A 56 8.68 19.10 2.00
CA LYS A 56 9.39 18.27 2.98
C LYS A 56 10.18 17.19 2.25
N TYR A 57 11.46 17.08 2.59
CA TYR A 57 12.33 15.99 2.15
C TYR A 57 12.81 15.22 3.37
N CYS A 58 12.57 13.92 3.35
CA CYS A 58 13.02 13.00 4.38
C CYS A 58 14.05 12.05 3.79
N LYS A 59 15.23 12.02 4.39
CA LYS A 59 16.25 11.01 4.10
C LYS A 59 16.45 10.16 5.34
N PRO A 60 16.33 8.82 5.25
CA PRO A 60 16.58 7.96 6.39
C PRO A 60 18.01 8.14 6.86
N LYS A 61 18.20 8.28 8.16
CA LYS A 61 19.54 8.41 8.78
C LYS A 61 20.31 7.09 8.79
N ARG A 62 19.60 5.96 8.62
CA ARG A 62 20.18 4.62 8.59
C ARG A 62 20.21 4.11 7.16
N LYS A 63 21.23 3.33 6.82
CA LYS A 63 21.18 2.49 5.62
C LYS A 63 19.99 1.55 5.75
N ALA A 64 19.30 1.30 4.62
CA ALA A 64 18.32 0.23 4.59
C ALA A 64 19.00 -1.07 5.04
N GLU A 65 18.49 -1.68 6.08
CA GLU A 65 18.92 -3.01 6.48
C GLU A 65 18.28 -4.02 5.53
N GLU A 66 19.03 -5.00 5.11
CA GLU A 66 18.48 -6.11 4.33
C GLU A 66 17.46 -6.85 5.18
N ILE A 67 16.38 -7.30 4.57
CA ILE A 67 15.40 -8.15 5.24
C ILE A 67 16.12 -9.47 5.58
N PRO A 68 16.24 -9.85 6.86
CA PRO A 68 16.90 -11.09 7.25
C PRO A 68 16.17 -12.29 6.61
N ASN A 69 16.94 -13.29 6.15
CA ASN A 69 16.35 -14.51 5.59
C ASN A 69 15.39 -15.23 6.56
N SER A 70 15.56 -15.02 7.87
CA SER A 70 14.65 -15.55 8.90
C SER A 70 13.25 -14.94 8.87
N MET A 71 13.09 -13.79 8.22
CA MET A 71 11.78 -13.15 8.00
C MET A 71 11.12 -13.56 6.69
N ILE A 72 11.79 -14.40 5.90
CA ILE A 72 11.29 -14.88 4.61
C ILE A 72 10.87 -16.34 4.78
N SER A 73 9.61 -16.63 4.55
CA SER A 73 9.06 -17.98 4.54
C SER A 73 8.54 -18.35 3.17
N THR A 74 8.78 -19.58 2.75
CA THR A 74 8.22 -20.10 1.50
C THR A 74 6.92 -20.85 1.79
N LEU A 75 5.92 -20.64 0.94
CA LEU A 75 4.65 -21.36 0.99
C LEU A 75 4.54 -22.29 -0.21
N THR A 76 3.92 -23.43 0.00
CA THR A 76 3.52 -24.35 -1.08
C THR A 76 2.11 -23.99 -1.52
N TRP A 77 1.95 -23.52 -2.74
CA TRP A 77 0.70 -23.05 -3.30
C TRP A 77 -0.06 -24.21 -4.01
N GLU A 78 -0.22 -25.35 -3.31
CA GLU A 78 -0.89 -26.51 -3.89
C GLU A 78 -2.40 -26.23 -4.04
N GLY A 79 -2.91 -26.43 -5.25
CA GLY A 79 -4.32 -26.20 -5.58
C GLY A 79 -4.71 -24.71 -5.74
N VAL A 80 -3.73 -23.79 -5.67
CA VAL A 80 -4.00 -22.35 -5.80
C VAL A 80 -3.67 -21.85 -7.20
N ASP A 81 -4.60 -21.13 -7.81
CA ASP A 81 -4.36 -20.37 -9.02
C ASP A 81 -3.75 -19.00 -8.65
N LEU A 82 -2.44 -18.87 -8.81
CA LEU A 82 -1.70 -17.65 -8.44
C LEU A 82 -2.09 -16.42 -9.25
N SER A 83 -2.94 -16.54 -10.27
CA SER A 83 -3.51 -15.38 -10.96
C SER A 83 -4.73 -14.78 -10.27
N LYS A 84 -5.28 -15.46 -9.26
CA LYS A 84 -6.48 -15.09 -8.52
C LYS A 84 -6.11 -14.59 -7.12
N GLU A 85 -6.20 -13.30 -6.90
CA GLU A 85 -5.85 -12.66 -5.61
C GLU A 85 -6.97 -12.84 -4.59
N SER A 86 -8.14 -12.25 -4.85
CA SER A 86 -9.29 -12.20 -3.94
C SER A 86 -10.09 -13.50 -3.90
N GLN A 87 -10.59 -13.83 -2.71
CA GLN A 87 -11.55 -14.93 -2.52
C GLN A 87 -12.99 -14.53 -2.88
N GLU A 88 -13.25 -13.24 -3.11
CA GLU A 88 -14.58 -12.68 -3.39
C GLU A 88 -15.63 -12.97 -2.29
N SER A 89 -16.87 -12.57 -2.53
CA SER A 89 -17.99 -12.88 -1.65
C SER A 89 -18.47 -14.33 -1.85
N ALA A 90 -19.15 -14.87 -0.85
CA ALA A 90 -19.69 -16.23 -0.92
C ALA A 90 -20.63 -16.44 -2.13
N PRO A 91 -20.49 -17.55 -2.90
CA PRO A 91 -19.58 -18.66 -2.64
C PRO A 91 -18.12 -18.28 -2.94
N TYR A 92 -17.24 -18.53 -1.96
CA TYR A 92 -15.84 -18.13 -2.06
C TYR A 92 -15.11 -18.82 -3.20
N ARG A 93 -14.15 -18.10 -3.79
CA ARG A 93 -13.21 -18.63 -4.77
C ARG A 93 -12.10 -19.39 -4.04
N THR A 94 -12.30 -20.70 -3.87
CA THR A 94 -11.46 -21.56 -3.02
C THR A 94 -10.05 -21.81 -3.57
N ASP A 95 -9.81 -21.50 -4.83
CA ASP A 95 -8.50 -21.60 -5.48
C ASP A 95 -7.74 -20.27 -5.54
N SER A 96 -8.17 -19.25 -4.76
CA SER A 96 -7.51 -17.94 -4.69
C SER A 96 -6.41 -17.90 -3.62
N ILE A 97 -5.49 -16.96 -3.80
CA ILE A 97 -4.40 -16.68 -2.84
C ILE A 97 -4.99 -16.30 -1.47
N GLN A 98 -5.99 -15.41 -1.45
CA GLN A 98 -6.62 -14.94 -0.22
C GLN A 98 -7.31 -16.07 0.53
N TYR A 99 -8.08 -16.92 -0.15
CA TYR A 99 -8.72 -18.07 0.48
C TYR A 99 -7.68 -19.02 1.10
N TYR A 100 -6.63 -19.36 0.38
CA TYR A 100 -5.54 -20.18 0.88
C TYR A 100 -4.89 -19.57 2.13
N MET A 101 -4.63 -18.27 2.12
CA MET A 101 -4.06 -17.57 3.27
C MET A 101 -5.00 -17.57 4.46
N VAL A 102 -6.30 -17.30 4.27
CA VAL A 102 -7.32 -17.43 5.34
C VAL A 102 -7.25 -18.79 5.99
N GLN A 103 -7.29 -19.89 5.20
CA GLN A 103 -7.21 -21.25 5.74
C GLN A 103 -5.88 -21.54 6.46
N THR A 104 -4.80 -20.87 6.05
CA THR A 104 -3.46 -21.08 6.64
C THR A 104 -3.29 -20.37 7.98
N ILE A 105 -3.99 -19.26 8.20
CA ILE A 105 -3.75 -18.40 9.36
C ILE A 105 -4.93 -18.26 10.32
N ILE A 106 -6.15 -18.69 9.96
CA ILE A 106 -7.35 -18.48 10.76
C ILE A 106 -7.23 -19.02 12.20
N ASP A 107 -6.59 -20.16 12.36
CA ASP A 107 -6.41 -20.79 13.69
C ASP A 107 -5.20 -20.21 14.48
N LYS A 108 -4.47 -19.26 13.90
CA LYS A 108 -3.28 -18.66 14.51
C LYS A 108 -3.57 -17.33 15.20
N HIS A 109 -4.76 -16.77 14.97
CA HIS A 109 -5.14 -15.44 15.45
C HIS A 109 -6.50 -15.53 16.18
N ASP A 110 -6.69 -14.64 17.15
CA ASP A 110 -7.95 -14.56 17.87
C ASP A 110 -9.09 -14.06 16.97
N TYR A 111 -8.78 -13.11 16.10
CA TYR A 111 -9.72 -12.57 15.12
C TYR A 111 -9.03 -12.40 13.77
N LEU A 112 -9.74 -12.74 12.71
CA LEU A 112 -9.31 -12.51 11.33
C LEU A 112 -10.43 -11.81 10.55
N ILE A 113 -10.11 -10.68 9.95
CA ILE A 113 -11.04 -9.82 9.20
C ILE A 113 -10.60 -9.82 7.74
N ASP A 114 -11.53 -10.11 6.85
CA ASP A 114 -11.41 -9.88 5.42
C ASP A 114 -11.77 -8.41 5.17
N ASP A 115 -10.76 -7.60 4.80
CA ASP A 115 -10.89 -6.15 4.55
C ASP A 115 -10.63 -5.82 3.06
N ASP A 116 -10.62 -6.86 2.20
CA ASP A 116 -10.41 -6.73 0.76
C ASP A 116 -11.53 -5.90 0.11
N GLY A 117 -11.19 -4.72 -0.38
CA GLY A 117 -12.16 -3.85 -1.01
C GLY A 117 -11.74 -2.37 -1.12
N CYS A 118 -12.73 -1.53 -1.35
CA CYS A 118 -12.50 -0.10 -1.53
C CYS A 118 -12.19 0.59 -0.19
N GLY A 119 -10.96 1.08 -0.05
CA GLY A 119 -10.52 1.80 1.15
C GLY A 119 -9.84 0.92 2.18
N GLU A 120 -9.53 -0.32 1.84
CA GLU A 120 -8.85 -1.31 2.65
C GLU A 120 -7.57 -0.79 3.34
N VAL A 121 -7.33 -1.28 4.54
CA VAL A 121 -6.06 -1.13 5.24
C VAL A 121 -5.08 -2.22 4.81
N ALA A 122 -5.58 -3.44 4.61
CA ALA A 122 -4.86 -4.61 4.12
C ALA A 122 -5.87 -5.60 3.56
N ASP A 123 -5.43 -6.59 2.80
CA ASP A 123 -6.32 -7.65 2.28
C ASP A 123 -6.90 -8.50 3.43
N LEU A 124 -6.08 -8.78 4.46
CA LEU A 124 -6.54 -9.41 5.69
C LEU A 124 -5.96 -8.67 6.90
N VAL A 125 -6.78 -8.49 7.93
CA VAL A 125 -6.38 -7.92 9.22
C VAL A 125 -6.57 -8.96 10.31
N ALA A 126 -5.48 -9.35 10.96
CA ALA A 126 -5.52 -10.23 12.11
C ALA A 126 -5.30 -9.45 13.41
N ILE A 127 -6.03 -9.84 14.45
CA ILE A 127 -5.95 -9.20 15.77
C ILE A 127 -5.75 -10.28 16.82
N ASP A 128 -4.74 -10.11 17.64
CA ASP A 128 -4.43 -10.95 18.78
C ASP A 128 -4.51 -10.11 20.06
N ASN A 129 -5.19 -10.65 21.06
CA ASN A 129 -5.37 -10.00 22.34
C ASN A 129 -4.51 -10.69 23.42
N SER A 130 -3.49 -10.03 23.88
CA SER A 130 -2.70 -10.45 25.05
C SER A 130 -3.09 -9.66 26.30
N GLU A 131 -2.64 -10.11 27.49
CA GLU A 131 -2.98 -9.45 28.76
C GLU A 131 -2.59 -7.97 28.82
N HIS A 132 -1.62 -7.55 28.00
CA HIS A 132 -1.04 -6.22 28.09
C HIS A 132 -1.09 -5.39 26.80
N GLN A 133 -1.44 -6.02 25.69
CA GLN A 133 -1.43 -5.35 24.39
C GLN A 133 -2.38 -6.03 23.39
N ILE A 134 -2.76 -5.27 22.38
CA ILE A 134 -3.43 -5.77 21.19
C ILE A 134 -2.41 -5.74 20.07
N ASP A 135 -2.14 -6.88 19.47
CA ASP A 135 -1.28 -7.01 18.30
C ASP A 135 -2.16 -7.04 17.04
N VAL A 136 -1.82 -6.18 16.10
CA VAL A 136 -2.51 -6.12 14.80
C VAL A 136 -1.53 -6.49 13.72
N THR A 137 -1.82 -7.55 12.98
CA THR A 137 -1.03 -8.00 11.83
C THR A 137 -1.79 -7.73 10.55
N LEU A 138 -1.13 -7.05 9.61
CA LEU A 138 -1.68 -6.70 8.31
C LEU A 138 -1.06 -7.61 7.24
N TYR A 139 -1.90 -8.33 6.53
CA TYR A 139 -1.48 -9.20 5.43
C TYR A 139 -1.81 -8.53 4.10
N HIS A 140 -0.79 -8.30 3.30
CA HIS A 140 -0.93 -7.85 1.94
C HIS A 140 -0.62 -8.99 0.99
N LEU A 141 -1.57 -9.28 0.13
CA LEU A 141 -1.52 -10.38 -0.81
C LEU A 141 -1.34 -9.80 -2.23
N LYS A 142 -0.67 -10.54 -3.10
CA LYS A 142 -0.53 -10.13 -4.49
C LYS A 142 -0.51 -11.32 -5.43
N TYR A 143 -1.32 -11.24 -6.47
CA TYR A 143 -1.33 -12.25 -7.52
C TYR A 143 -0.05 -12.22 -8.35
N ALA A 144 0.32 -13.36 -8.90
CA ALA A 144 1.40 -13.47 -9.85
C ALA A 144 0.85 -13.33 -11.27
N LYS A 145 1.28 -12.30 -12.01
CA LYS A 145 0.86 -12.08 -13.40
C LYS A 145 1.15 -13.30 -14.24
N GLY A 146 0.09 -13.85 -14.87
CA GLY A 146 0.18 -15.08 -15.66
C GLY A 146 0.19 -16.37 -14.83
N GLY A 147 -0.18 -16.32 -13.55
CA GLY A 147 -0.34 -17.49 -12.68
C GLY A 147 0.97 -18.22 -12.32
N LYS A 148 2.12 -17.58 -12.54
CA LYS A 148 3.44 -18.17 -12.24
C LYS A 148 4.26 -17.22 -11.40
N VAL A 149 4.93 -17.78 -10.40
CA VAL A 149 5.93 -17.05 -9.62
C VAL A 149 7.06 -16.61 -10.56
N THR A 150 7.34 -15.32 -10.58
CA THR A 150 8.39 -14.73 -11.38
C THR A 150 9.25 -13.81 -10.54
N GLY A 151 10.49 -13.57 -10.95
CA GLY A 151 11.37 -12.57 -10.34
C GLY A 151 11.04 -11.13 -10.71
N GLN A 152 9.80 -10.82 -11.10
CA GLN A 152 9.38 -9.47 -11.47
C GLN A 152 9.28 -8.59 -10.21
N ILE A 153 10.11 -7.57 -10.20
CA ILE A 153 10.20 -6.59 -9.11
C ILE A 153 8.90 -5.78 -8.94
N GLU A 154 8.10 -5.65 -10.00
CA GLU A 154 6.86 -4.87 -10.01
C GLU A 154 5.85 -5.34 -8.94
N ASN A 155 5.66 -6.65 -8.79
CA ASN A 155 4.77 -7.20 -7.76
C ASN A 155 5.27 -6.87 -6.35
N LEU A 156 6.57 -6.95 -6.14
CA LEU A 156 7.19 -6.57 -4.87
C LEU A 156 7.00 -5.08 -4.56
N TYR A 157 7.16 -4.21 -5.54
CA TYR A 157 6.90 -2.78 -5.37
C TYR A 157 5.44 -2.48 -5.01
N GLN A 158 4.49 -3.19 -5.61
CA GLN A 158 3.07 -3.02 -5.29
C GLN A 158 2.77 -3.42 -3.84
N VAL A 159 3.21 -4.60 -3.41
CA VAL A 159 3.02 -5.07 -2.02
C VAL A 159 3.71 -4.15 -1.02
N CYS A 160 4.95 -3.75 -1.27
CA CYS A 160 5.67 -2.83 -0.40
C CYS A 160 4.99 -1.44 -0.34
N GLY A 161 4.43 -0.97 -1.46
CA GLY A 161 3.67 0.27 -1.51
C GLY A 161 2.38 0.21 -0.70
N GLN A 162 1.64 -0.90 -0.76
CA GLN A 162 0.47 -1.16 0.07
C GLN A 162 0.84 -1.19 1.55
N ALA A 163 1.87 -1.95 1.93
CA ALA A 163 2.36 -2.02 3.30
C ALA A 163 2.77 -0.65 3.86
N GLN A 164 3.45 0.19 3.06
CA GLN A 164 3.79 1.56 3.46
C GLN A 164 2.57 2.46 3.66
N LYS A 165 1.54 2.32 2.82
CA LYS A 165 0.26 3.02 2.97
C LYS A 165 -0.39 2.65 4.29
N SER A 166 -0.40 1.37 4.63
CA SER A 166 -1.07 0.81 5.80
C SER A 166 -0.41 1.20 7.13
N ILE A 167 0.91 1.42 7.17
CA ILE A 167 1.61 1.93 8.36
C ILE A 167 1.00 3.26 8.84
N ARG A 168 0.45 4.08 7.96
CA ARG A 168 -0.19 5.35 8.33
C ARG A 168 -1.44 5.15 9.17
N TRP A 169 -2.12 4.02 9.04
CA TRP A 169 -3.31 3.71 9.82
C TRP A 169 -3.05 3.79 11.34
N LYS A 170 -1.88 3.36 11.79
CA LYS A 170 -1.45 3.46 13.19
C LYS A 170 -1.39 4.90 13.71
N TYR A 171 -1.20 5.88 12.85
CA TYR A 171 -0.92 7.27 13.24
C TYR A 171 -2.08 8.24 13.01
N VAL A 172 -3.13 7.83 12.30
CA VAL A 172 -4.29 8.70 11.99
C VAL A 172 -5.22 8.87 13.19
N GLY A 173 -5.17 7.99 14.18
CA GLY A 173 -6.00 8.04 15.39
C GLY A 173 -5.50 8.94 16.54
N GLY A 174 -4.32 9.56 16.41
CA GLY A 174 -3.62 10.23 17.52
C GLY A 174 -3.87 11.72 17.72
N ASN A 175 -4.70 12.36 16.89
CA ASN A 175 -5.04 13.77 17.05
C ASN A 175 -6.53 14.01 16.77
N LYS A 176 -7.34 13.77 17.74
CA LYS A 176 -8.63 14.46 17.92
C LYS A 176 -8.68 15.02 19.33
#